data_c45f640739560d496d95716e56930f15
#
_entry.id   c45f640739560d496d95716e56930f15
#
_cell.length_a   1.000
_cell.length_b   1.000
_cell.length_c   1.000
_cell.angle_alpha   90.00
_cell.angle_beta   90.00
_cell.angle_gamma   90.00
#
_symmetry.space_group_name_H-M   'P 1'
#
loop_
_entity.id
_entity.type
_entity.pdbx_description
1 polymer ?
#
loop_
_entity_poly.entity_id
_entity_poly.type
_entity_poly.pdbx_seq_one_letter_code
_entity_poly.pdbx_strand_id
1 'polypeptide(L)'
;MPFSVLQSAFDALYPAGLQWYWKADFFNEISDAAIDVHMKYGAQLPTGQSTMHMYPIDGAASRVPADATAFAYRNGGWAGIIAGCDPDPANAGVISQWAQDYWTALHPTSAGGAYINFMMVEGEDRIRASYLGNYDRLAQVKRRYDPDNVFHINQNIRPEGEPGS
;
A
#
# COMPACT_ATOMS: atom_id res chain seq x y z
N MET A 1 -17.89 -7.65 -20.64
CA MET A 1 -18.74 -7.70 -19.45
C MET A 1 -18.99 -6.29 -18.92
N PRO A 2 -20.06 -6.01 -18.18
CA PRO A 2 -20.28 -4.72 -17.54
C PRO A 2 -19.18 -4.43 -16.49
N PHE A 3 -18.82 -3.13 -16.31
CA PHE A 3 -17.77 -2.74 -15.37
C PHE A 3 -18.07 -3.15 -13.91
N SER A 4 -19.34 -3.07 -13.50
CA SER A 4 -19.77 -3.51 -12.17
C SER A 4 -19.50 -4.99 -11.89
N VAL A 5 -19.64 -5.85 -12.92
CA VAL A 5 -19.32 -7.28 -12.80
C VAL A 5 -17.80 -7.50 -12.70
N LEU A 6 -17.01 -6.75 -13.45
CA LEU A 6 -15.56 -6.80 -13.34
C LEU A 6 -15.09 -6.34 -11.96
N GLN A 7 -15.66 -5.26 -11.44
CA GLN A 7 -15.30 -4.70 -10.14
C GLN A 7 -15.58 -5.68 -9.00
N SER A 8 -16.69 -6.41 -9.03
CA SER A 8 -17.05 -7.39 -7.99
C SER A 8 -16.40 -8.77 -8.17
N ALA A 9 -15.63 -8.98 -9.24
CA ALA A 9 -15.03 -10.29 -9.53
C ALA A 9 -14.03 -10.75 -8.44
N PHE A 10 -13.47 -9.82 -7.68
CA PHE A 10 -12.48 -10.09 -6.63
C PHE A 10 -13.06 -10.08 -5.20
N ASP A 11 -14.34 -9.75 -5.02
CA ASP A 11 -14.95 -9.63 -3.69
C ASP A 11 -14.83 -10.93 -2.87
N ALA A 12 -14.93 -12.09 -3.55
CA ALA A 12 -14.80 -13.39 -2.91
C ALA A 12 -13.40 -13.69 -2.36
N LEU A 13 -12.36 -12.97 -2.80
CA LEU A 13 -11.00 -13.11 -2.30
C LEU A 13 -10.77 -12.34 -0.99
N TYR A 14 -11.65 -11.41 -0.66
CA TYR A 14 -11.51 -10.53 0.50
C TYR A 14 -12.78 -10.56 1.38
N PRO A 15 -13.19 -11.75 1.88
CA PRO A 15 -14.39 -11.85 2.69
C PRO A 15 -14.21 -11.13 4.04
N ALA A 16 -15.30 -10.56 4.55
CA ALA A 16 -15.31 -9.96 5.88
C ALA A 16 -15.14 -11.01 6.97
N GLY A 17 -14.64 -10.60 8.15
CA GLY A 17 -14.54 -11.45 9.33
C GLY A 17 -13.25 -12.27 9.44
N LEU A 18 -12.31 -12.12 8.51
CA LEU A 18 -10.99 -12.72 8.60
C LEU A 18 -9.99 -11.80 9.32
N GLN A 19 -8.91 -12.39 9.81
CA GLN A 19 -7.73 -11.66 10.27
C GLN A 19 -6.92 -11.24 9.06
N TRP A 20 -6.57 -9.97 8.98
CA TRP A 20 -5.76 -9.40 7.89
C TRP A 20 -4.60 -8.60 8.45
N TYR A 21 -3.44 -8.74 7.83
CA TYR A 21 -2.30 -7.86 8.05
C TYR A 21 -1.60 -7.57 6.72
N TRP A 22 -1.41 -6.29 6.41
CA TRP A 22 -0.98 -5.84 5.09
C TRP A 22 0.30 -5.01 5.19
N LYS A 23 1.21 -5.23 4.25
CA LYS A 23 2.37 -4.41 3.99
C LYS A 23 2.49 -4.18 2.48
N ALA A 24 2.91 -2.99 2.08
CA ALA A 24 2.99 -2.64 0.66
C ALA A 24 4.18 -1.73 0.36
N ASP A 25 4.64 -1.79 -0.88
CA ASP A 25 5.62 -0.86 -1.44
C ASP A 25 5.39 -0.64 -2.94
N PHE A 26 5.92 0.48 -3.45
CA PHE A 26 6.12 0.66 -4.88
C PHE A 26 7.53 0.19 -5.27
N PHE A 27 7.66 -0.32 -6.51
CA PHE A 27 8.91 -0.78 -7.09
C PHE A 27 9.07 -0.16 -8.47
N ASN A 28 10.23 0.40 -8.77
CA ASN A 28 10.54 0.89 -10.12
C ASN A 28 10.84 -0.28 -11.07
N GLU A 29 11.44 -1.36 -10.54
CA GLU A 29 11.76 -2.59 -11.23
C GLU A 29 11.69 -3.77 -10.25
N ILE A 30 11.60 -4.98 -10.78
CA ILE A 30 11.73 -6.21 -9.99
C ILE A 30 13.16 -6.72 -10.21
N SER A 31 14.06 -6.32 -9.31
CA SER A 31 15.48 -6.72 -9.35
C SER A 31 15.67 -8.19 -8.97
N ASP A 32 16.84 -8.76 -9.30
CA ASP A 32 17.20 -10.12 -8.89
C ASP A 32 17.16 -10.28 -7.36
N ALA A 33 17.59 -9.27 -6.61
CA ALA A 33 17.49 -9.26 -5.14
C ALA A 33 16.03 -9.31 -4.65
N ALA A 34 15.11 -8.61 -5.34
CA ALA A 34 13.68 -8.69 -5.03
C ALA A 34 13.13 -10.08 -5.36
N ILE A 35 13.55 -10.68 -6.48
CA ILE A 35 13.15 -12.05 -6.87
C ILE A 35 13.58 -13.06 -5.80
N ASP A 36 14.83 -12.99 -5.32
CA ASP A 36 15.35 -13.89 -4.28
C ASP A 36 14.51 -13.79 -2.99
N VAL A 37 14.12 -12.59 -2.58
CA VAL A 37 13.25 -12.37 -1.43
C VAL A 37 11.85 -12.95 -1.69
N HIS A 38 11.27 -12.71 -2.86
CA HIS A 38 9.96 -13.28 -3.23
C HIS A 38 10.00 -14.82 -3.24
N MET A 39 11.03 -15.43 -3.78
CA MET A 39 11.20 -16.89 -3.79
C MET A 39 11.31 -17.45 -2.37
N LYS A 40 12.04 -16.78 -1.48
CA LYS A 40 12.19 -17.20 -0.08
C LYS A 40 10.86 -17.18 0.67
N TYR A 41 10.18 -16.04 0.69
CA TYR A 41 8.98 -15.84 1.51
C TYR A 41 7.72 -16.41 0.85
N GLY A 42 7.65 -16.43 -0.48
CA GLY A 42 6.55 -17.05 -1.22
C GLY A 42 6.50 -18.57 -1.09
N ALA A 43 7.66 -19.22 -0.89
CA ALA A 43 7.73 -20.65 -0.59
C ALA A 43 7.31 -21.00 0.86
N GLN A 44 7.14 -19.99 1.74
CA GLN A 44 6.88 -20.14 3.17
C GLN A 44 5.64 -19.36 3.59
N LEU A 45 4.55 -19.48 2.83
CA LEU A 45 3.28 -18.84 3.20
C LEU A 45 2.83 -19.33 4.59
N PRO A 46 2.46 -18.42 5.52
CA PRO A 46 2.08 -18.81 6.88
C PRO A 46 0.73 -19.51 6.93
N THR A 47 -0.12 -19.26 5.94
CA THR A 47 -1.47 -19.83 5.80
C THR A 47 -1.84 -19.99 4.34
N GLY A 48 -2.84 -20.83 4.05
CA GLY A 48 -3.30 -21.06 2.68
C GLY A 48 -4.02 -19.87 2.02
N GLN A 49 -4.35 -18.83 2.80
CA GLN A 49 -5.00 -17.61 2.31
C GLN A 49 -4.05 -16.40 2.25
N SER A 50 -2.87 -16.51 2.85
CA SER A 50 -1.85 -15.48 2.74
C SER A 50 -1.29 -15.40 1.32
N THR A 51 -0.98 -14.20 0.85
CA THR A 51 -0.62 -13.99 -0.55
C THR A 51 0.27 -12.77 -0.74
N MET A 52 0.85 -12.65 -1.91
CA MET A 52 1.56 -11.48 -2.39
C MET A 52 1.11 -11.17 -3.81
N HIS A 53 0.81 -9.91 -4.08
CA HIS A 53 0.38 -9.44 -5.39
C HIS A 53 1.27 -8.32 -5.90
N MET A 54 1.48 -8.29 -7.23
CA MET A 54 2.16 -7.20 -7.93
C MET A 54 1.23 -6.68 -9.03
N TYR A 55 1.00 -5.36 -9.01
CA TYR A 55 0.15 -4.68 -10.00
C TYR A 55 1.02 -3.74 -10.84
N PRO A 56 1.07 -3.88 -12.17
CA PRO A 56 1.84 -2.97 -13.01
C PRO A 56 1.21 -1.57 -13.00
N ILE A 57 2.07 -0.56 -12.95
CA ILE A 57 1.69 0.85 -13.11
C ILE A 57 2.09 1.26 -14.53
N ASP A 58 1.19 1.06 -15.48
CA ASP A 58 1.44 1.28 -16.89
C ASP A 58 0.24 1.91 -17.61
N GLY A 59 0.27 1.92 -18.94
CA GLY A 59 -0.83 2.33 -19.80
C GLY A 59 -1.33 3.74 -19.49
N ALA A 60 -2.65 3.86 -19.22
CA ALA A 60 -3.27 5.16 -18.92
C ALA A 60 -2.78 5.77 -17.60
N ALA A 61 -2.47 4.95 -16.60
CA ALA A 61 -2.00 5.42 -15.30
C ALA A 61 -0.64 6.14 -15.41
N SER A 62 0.28 5.64 -16.22
CA SER A 62 1.61 6.21 -16.41
C SER A 62 1.64 7.43 -17.35
N ARG A 63 0.56 7.69 -18.12
CA ARG A 63 0.47 8.87 -18.99
C ARG A 63 0.00 10.15 -18.29
N VAL A 64 -0.51 10.04 -17.06
CA VAL A 64 -0.91 11.20 -16.26
C VAL A 64 0.33 11.79 -15.57
N PRO A 65 0.56 13.11 -15.61
CA PRO A 65 1.67 13.74 -14.88
C PRO A 65 1.60 13.42 -13.39
N ALA A 66 2.77 13.22 -12.75
CA ALA A 66 2.87 12.82 -11.35
C ALA A 66 2.23 13.83 -10.37
N ASP A 67 2.18 15.10 -10.74
CA ASP A 67 1.61 16.21 -9.96
C ASP A 67 0.16 16.57 -10.30
N ALA A 68 -0.44 15.88 -11.30
CA ALA A 68 -1.80 16.19 -11.74
C ALA A 68 -2.88 15.72 -10.75
N THR A 69 -2.58 14.71 -9.95
CA THR A 69 -3.48 14.14 -8.93
C THR A 69 -2.72 13.82 -7.64
N ALA A 70 -3.39 13.31 -6.61
CA ALA A 70 -2.72 12.86 -5.38
C ALA A 70 -1.74 11.70 -5.63
N PHE A 71 -2.02 10.81 -6.58
CA PHE A 71 -1.19 9.65 -6.90
C PHE A 71 0.08 10.06 -7.66
N ALA A 72 1.25 9.92 -7.01
CA ALA A 72 2.52 10.44 -7.53
C ALA A 72 3.37 9.39 -8.30
N TYR A 73 3.19 8.10 -8.04
CA TYR A 73 4.00 7.02 -8.64
C TYR A 73 3.51 6.67 -10.05
N ARG A 74 3.91 7.50 -11.04
CA ARG A 74 3.42 7.39 -12.42
C ARG A 74 4.49 7.03 -13.46
N ASN A 75 5.74 6.85 -13.02
CA ASN A 75 6.86 6.61 -13.94
C ASN A 75 6.98 5.15 -14.40
N GLY A 76 5.92 4.39 -14.32
CA GLY A 76 5.95 2.95 -14.50
C GLY A 76 6.38 2.21 -13.24
N GLY A 77 6.53 0.88 -13.33
CA GLY A 77 6.89 0.05 -12.19
C GLY A 77 5.72 -0.75 -11.64
N TRP A 78 5.74 -1.04 -10.35
CA TRP A 78 4.83 -1.99 -9.73
C TRP A 78 4.33 -1.49 -8.38
N ALA A 79 3.07 -1.75 -8.07
CA ALA A 79 2.54 -1.67 -6.72
C ALA A 79 2.47 -3.09 -6.13
N GLY A 80 3.29 -3.37 -5.11
CA GLY A 80 3.34 -4.66 -4.43
C GLY A 80 2.56 -4.62 -3.12
N ILE A 81 1.90 -5.72 -2.79
CA ILE A 81 1.22 -5.92 -1.52
C ILE A 81 1.50 -7.32 -0.99
N ILE A 82 1.86 -7.39 0.27
CA ILE A 82 2.03 -8.62 1.05
C ILE A 82 0.84 -8.68 2.01
N ALA A 83 0.00 -9.70 1.89
CA ALA A 83 -1.22 -9.84 2.67
C ALA A 83 -1.19 -11.15 3.47
N GLY A 84 -1.00 -11.04 4.77
CA GLY A 84 -1.25 -12.13 5.71
C GLY A 84 -2.76 -12.24 5.98
N CYS A 85 -3.33 -13.44 5.83
CA CYS A 85 -4.75 -13.67 6.01
C CYS A 85 -5.03 -15.03 6.65
N ASP A 86 -5.94 -15.07 7.63
CA ASP A 86 -6.42 -16.31 8.24
C ASP A 86 -7.80 -16.12 8.87
N PRO A 87 -8.70 -17.12 8.83
CA PRO A 87 -9.97 -17.05 9.53
C PRO A 87 -9.83 -17.23 11.05
N ASP A 88 -8.77 -17.88 11.54
CA ASP A 88 -8.56 -18.10 12.96
C ASP A 88 -7.83 -16.92 13.61
N PRO A 89 -8.44 -16.23 14.60
CA PRO A 89 -7.77 -15.16 15.35
C PRO A 89 -6.47 -15.59 16.04
N ALA A 90 -6.30 -16.87 16.35
CA ALA A 90 -5.07 -17.39 16.94
C ALA A 90 -3.85 -17.24 16.03
N ASN A 91 -4.07 -17.16 14.71
CA ASN A 91 -3.03 -16.99 13.70
C ASN A 91 -2.67 -15.52 13.41
N ALA A 92 -3.36 -14.54 14.03
CA ALA A 92 -3.10 -13.10 13.79
C ALA A 92 -1.63 -12.71 14.00
N GLY A 93 -0.97 -13.27 15.03
CA GLY A 93 0.46 -13.03 15.29
C GLY A 93 1.36 -13.60 14.20
N VAL A 94 1.06 -14.80 13.73
CA VAL A 94 1.87 -15.51 12.70
C VAL A 94 1.80 -14.79 11.36
N ILE A 95 0.58 -14.42 10.92
CA ILE A 95 0.40 -13.71 9.63
C ILE A 95 1.01 -12.31 9.66
N SER A 96 0.92 -11.59 10.80
CA SER A 96 1.52 -10.26 10.91
C SER A 96 3.05 -10.31 10.94
N GLN A 97 3.63 -11.27 11.66
CA GLN A 97 5.09 -11.43 11.71
C GLN A 97 5.65 -11.79 10.33
N TRP A 98 5.03 -12.75 9.64
CA TRP A 98 5.46 -13.13 8.29
C TRP A 98 5.42 -11.92 7.32
N ALA A 99 4.34 -11.15 7.33
CA ALA A 99 4.20 -10.00 6.44
C ALA A 99 5.24 -8.91 6.77
N GLN A 100 5.55 -8.69 8.05
CA GLN A 100 6.57 -7.73 8.49
C GLN A 100 7.99 -8.19 8.09
N ASP A 101 8.33 -9.46 8.32
CA ASP A 101 9.64 -10.03 7.97
C ASP A 101 9.86 -10.00 6.45
N TYR A 102 8.84 -10.37 5.69
CA TYR A 102 8.88 -10.33 4.24
C TYR A 102 9.08 -8.90 3.74
N TRP A 103 8.27 -7.96 4.23
CA TRP A 103 8.39 -6.55 3.88
C TRP A 103 9.76 -5.98 4.28
N THR A 104 10.25 -6.28 5.47
CA THR A 104 11.56 -5.81 5.94
C THR A 104 12.70 -6.26 5.02
N ALA A 105 12.63 -7.50 4.53
CA ALA A 105 13.61 -8.02 3.58
C ALA A 105 13.48 -7.42 2.18
N LEU A 106 12.26 -7.09 1.74
CA LEU A 106 11.95 -6.60 0.40
C LEU A 106 12.09 -5.09 0.26
N HIS A 107 11.76 -4.32 1.30
CA HIS A 107 11.72 -2.86 1.31
C HIS A 107 13.01 -2.18 0.81
N PRO A 108 14.23 -2.68 1.07
CA PRO A 108 15.46 -2.09 0.53
C PRO A 108 15.54 -2.07 -1.00
N THR A 109 14.72 -2.87 -1.70
CA THR A 109 14.62 -2.89 -3.17
C THR A 109 13.50 -2.00 -3.71
N SER A 110 12.74 -1.34 -2.82
CA SER A 110 11.54 -0.56 -3.15
C SER A 110 11.87 0.88 -3.54
N ALA A 111 10.85 1.59 -4.03
CA ALA A 111 10.88 3.03 -4.27
C ALA A 111 10.51 3.88 -3.03
N GLY A 112 10.31 3.26 -1.86
CA GLY A 112 10.14 3.91 -0.57
C GLY A 112 8.71 4.25 -0.16
N GLY A 113 7.77 4.41 -1.09
CA GLY A 113 6.34 4.65 -0.79
C GLY A 113 5.48 3.44 -1.12
N ALA A 114 4.19 3.53 -0.84
CA ALA A 114 3.22 2.48 -1.14
C ALA A 114 1.89 3.05 -1.64
N TYR A 115 1.08 2.19 -2.27
CA TYR A 115 -0.30 2.58 -2.56
C TYR A 115 -1.06 2.73 -1.24
N ILE A 116 -1.58 3.93 -1.01
CA ILE A 116 -2.10 4.34 0.30
C ILE A 116 -3.21 3.42 0.83
N ASN A 117 -4.01 2.83 -0.06
CA ASN A 117 -5.09 1.90 0.31
C ASN A 117 -4.57 0.50 0.68
N PHE A 118 -3.29 0.21 0.46
CA PHE A 118 -2.64 -1.04 0.84
C PHE A 118 -1.81 -0.91 2.12
N MET A 119 -1.82 0.28 2.75
CA MET A 119 -1.09 0.53 3.99
C MET A 119 -1.98 0.34 5.21
N MET A 120 -1.42 -0.23 6.24
CA MET A 120 -1.94 -0.16 7.60
C MET A 120 -1.39 1.10 8.30
N VAL A 121 -1.53 1.21 9.61
CA VAL A 121 -0.98 2.35 10.37
C VAL A 121 0.55 2.21 10.41
N GLU A 122 1.25 2.97 9.59
CA GLU A 122 2.71 2.90 9.42
C GLU A 122 3.46 4.20 9.74
N GLY A 123 2.72 5.23 10.15
CA GLY A 123 3.28 6.53 10.52
C GLY A 123 3.35 7.54 9.38
N GLU A 124 3.63 8.78 9.76
CA GLU A 124 3.56 9.93 8.84
C GLU A 124 4.63 9.90 7.75
N ASP A 125 5.85 9.45 8.08
CA ASP A 125 6.94 9.35 7.11
C ASP A 125 6.56 8.45 5.93
N ARG A 126 5.87 7.35 6.20
CA ARG A 126 5.37 6.44 5.15
C ARG A 126 4.27 7.10 4.31
N ILE A 127 3.39 7.87 4.93
CA ILE A 127 2.34 8.62 4.23
C ILE A 127 2.99 9.65 3.32
N ARG A 128 3.95 10.44 3.82
CA ARG A 128 4.69 11.42 3.01
C ARG A 128 5.42 10.76 1.84
N ALA A 129 6.13 9.65 2.08
CA ALA A 129 6.80 8.88 1.04
C ALA A 129 5.83 8.37 -0.04
N SER A 130 4.58 8.07 0.33
CA SER A 130 3.55 7.57 -0.59
C SER A 130 2.96 8.64 -1.50
N TYR A 131 2.97 9.90 -1.07
CA TYR A 131 2.51 11.04 -1.88
C TYR A 131 3.64 11.82 -2.55
N LEU A 132 4.91 11.59 -2.14
CA LEU A 132 6.08 12.32 -2.64
C LEU A 132 5.86 13.85 -2.62
N GLY A 133 6.23 14.55 -3.68
CA GLY A 133 6.06 16.02 -3.82
C GLY A 133 4.61 16.51 -3.78
N ASN A 134 3.61 15.64 -3.84
CA ASN A 134 2.19 16.03 -3.77
C ASN A 134 1.70 16.21 -2.32
N TYR A 135 2.44 15.75 -1.32
CA TYR A 135 2.00 15.80 0.08
C TYR A 135 1.71 17.24 0.54
N ASP A 136 2.60 18.18 0.27
CA ASP A 136 2.45 19.58 0.72
C ASP A 136 1.22 20.25 0.10
N ARG A 137 0.96 19.99 -1.19
CA ARG A 137 -0.27 20.47 -1.84
C ARG A 137 -1.52 19.85 -1.21
N LEU A 138 -1.48 18.58 -0.83
CA LEU A 138 -2.59 17.90 -0.15
C LEU A 138 -2.81 18.51 1.25
N ALA A 139 -1.75 18.83 1.99
CA ALA A 139 -1.83 19.51 3.28
C ALA A 139 -2.46 20.92 3.17
N GLN A 140 -2.14 21.68 2.11
CA GLN A 140 -2.77 22.96 1.80
C GLN A 140 -4.27 22.78 1.47
N VAL A 141 -4.62 21.80 0.65
CA VAL A 141 -6.03 21.48 0.37
C VAL A 141 -6.77 21.08 1.65
N LYS A 142 -6.15 20.24 2.47
CA LYS A 142 -6.67 19.84 3.77
C LYS A 142 -6.89 21.08 4.68
N ARG A 143 -5.93 21.99 4.76
CA ARG A 143 -6.05 23.23 5.53
C ARG A 143 -7.23 24.10 5.09
N ARG A 144 -7.49 24.13 3.78
CA ARG A 144 -8.59 24.93 3.21
C ARG A 144 -9.97 24.33 3.50
N TYR A 145 -10.13 23.00 3.42
CA TYR A 145 -11.44 22.34 3.43
C TYR A 145 -11.76 21.63 4.75
N ASP A 146 -10.75 21.27 5.53
CA ASP A 146 -10.88 20.61 6.83
C ASP A 146 -9.78 21.09 7.78
N PRO A 147 -9.80 22.41 8.14
CA PRO A 147 -8.75 23.02 8.95
C PRO A 147 -8.68 22.45 10.38
N ASP A 148 -9.78 21.93 10.89
CA ASP A 148 -9.88 21.34 12.23
C ASP A 148 -9.60 19.83 12.24
N ASN A 149 -9.16 19.27 11.07
CA ASN A 149 -8.82 17.87 10.90
C ASN A 149 -9.90 16.90 11.39
N VAL A 150 -11.17 17.20 11.09
CA VAL A 150 -12.33 16.39 11.49
C VAL A 150 -12.27 15.01 10.81
N PHE A 151 -11.87 14.95 9.52
CA PHE A 151 -11.70 13.73 8.76
C PHE A 151 -10.26 13.25 8.86
N HIS A 152 -9.92 12.48 9.90
CA HIS A 152 -8.55 12.10 10.24
C HIS A 152 -8.34 10.58 10.38
N ILE A 153 -9.29 9.76 9.97
CA ILE A 153 -9.13 8.30 10.00
C ILE A 153 -8.26 7.80 8.84
N ASN A 154 -7.72 6.58 8.99
CA ASN A 154 -6.79 5.92 8.05
C ASN A 154 -5.47 6.71 7.90
N GLN A 155 -5.04 6.89 6.65
CA GLN A 155 -3.78 7.57 6.33
C GLN A 155 -4.00 9.09 6.27
N ASN A 156 -4.13 9.71 7.44
CA ASN A 156 -4.44 11.14 7.55
C ASN A 156 -3.34 12.01 6.93
N ILE A 157 -3.75 13.01 6.16
CA ILE A 157 -2.92 14.16 5.78
C ILE A 157 -3.25 15.29 6.73
N ARG A 158 -2.27 15.75 7.51
CA ARG A 158 -2.50 16.85 8.46
C ARG A 158 -2.63 18.18 7.73
N PRO A 159 -3.50 19.09 8.21
CA PRO A 159 -3.57 20.45 7.69
C PRO A 159 -2.23 21.16 7.82
N GLU A 160 -1.81 21.92 6.80
CA GLU A 160 -0.59 22.72 6.85
C GLU A 160 -0.57 23.66 8.08
N GLY A 161 0.55 23.68 8.81
CA GLY A 161 0.76 24.54 9.99
C GLY A 161 0.30 23.91 11.31
N GLU A 162 -0.15 22.67 11.37
CA GLU A 162 -0.28 21.95 12.64
C GLU A 162 1.09 21.49 13.19
N PRO A 163 1.29 21.47 14.53
CA PRO A 163 2.51 20.93 15.12
C PRO A 163 2.72 19.48 14.69
N GLY A 164 3.85 19.22 13.99
CA GLY A 164 4.20 17.89 13.45
C GLY A 164 3.86 17.70 11.97
N SER A 165 3.46 18.74 11.25
CA SER A 165 3.36 18.72 9.77
C SER A 165 4.69 19.09 9.10
#